data_c678b164075054cac4fd3be6902761d7
#
_entry.id   c678b164075054cac4fd3be6902761d7
#
_cell.length_a   1.000
_cell.length_b   1.000
_cell.length_c   1.000
_cell.angle_alpha   90.00
_cell.angle_beta   90.00
_cell.angle_gamma   90.00
#
_symmetry.space_group_name_H-M   'P 1'
#
loop_
_entity.id
_entity.type
_entity.pdbx_description
1 polymer ?
#
loop_
_entity_poly.entity_id
_entity_poly.type
_entity_poly.pdbx_seq_one_letter_code
_entity_poly.pdbx_strand_id
1 'polypeptide(L)'
;MTDIADANLHLRFCSGVSSILTAINLYMRPIDLPAHWNEIRQRAHEIAASEPALQILLNESVLNRTSFAECLAYRLTRKLENHAASVAVLHATFLQAFQHSPIILNNVAADMIAVNDRDPACPNLLTPLLYFKGFQALVCYRVSHYLWCENRTELALYLQSLISETFAVDIHPAAQIGCGVLLDHATGFVAGETAVVESNVSILHAVTLGGTGKDRGDRHPKVRSGVLLGAGAKILGNVEIGVGAKVGAGSVVLKDVPAHTSVAGVPAQFIGKASEVSPALGMCHKLED
;
A
#
# COMPACT_ATOMS: atom_id res chain seq x y z
N MET A 1 -30.92 30.67 -4.12
CA MET A 1 -29.69 31.16 -3.46
C MET A 1 -29.46 30.30 -2.25
N THR A 2 -28.82 29.17 -2.44
CA THR A 2 -28.39 28.26 -1.34
C THR A 2 -27.10 27.60 -1.80
N ASP A 3 -26.10 28.06 -1.19
CA ASP A 3 -24.79 27.56 -0.80
C ASP A 3 -23.99 26.57 -1.68
N ILE A 4 -23.01 27.21 -2.32
CA ILE A 4 -21.78 26.63 -2.90
C ILE A 4 -20.70 26.57 -1.78
N ALA A 5 -21.03 26.08 -0.60
CA ALA A 5 -20.09 26.08 0.53
C ALA A 5 -19.49 24.69 0.88
N ASP A 6 -20.05 23.59 0.38
CA ASP A 6 -19.65 22.24 0.82
C ASP A 6 -18.69 21.49 -0.12
N ALA A 7 -18.37 22.06 -1.30
CA ALA A 7 -17.44 21.42 -2.22
C ALA A 7 -15.95 21.59 -1.86
N ASN A 8 -15.64 22.42 -0.85
CA ASN A 8 -14.24 22.81 -0.54
C ASN A 8 -13.58 22.01 0.60
N LEU A 9 -14.27 21.06 1.23
CA LEU A 9 -13.68 20.26 2.32
C LEU A 9 -12.80 19.10 1.80
N HIS A 10 -13.07 18.62 0.58
CA HIS A 10 -12.28 17.55 -0.04
C HIS A 10 -10.94 18.00 -0.64
N LEU A 11 -10.72 19.32 -0.82
CA LEU A 11 -9.51 19.87 -1.46
C LEU A 11 -8.44 20.36 -0.49
N ARG A 12 -8.65 20.30 0.83
CA ARG A 12 -7.65 20.79 1.80
C ARG A 12 -6.46 19.88 2.04
N PHE A 13 -6.46 18.64 1.51
CA PHE A 13 -5.32 17.73 1.60
C PHE A 13 -4.27 17.88 0.48
N CYS A 14 -4.52 18.74 -0.53
CA CYS A 14 -3.62 18.89 -1.69
C CYS A 14 -2.74 20.15 -1.70
N SER A 15 -2.87 21.10 -0.77
CA SER A 15 -2.20 22.39 -0.89
C SER A 15 -0.76 22.48 -0.36
N GLY A 16 -0.25 21.42 0.28
CA GLY A 16 1.15 21.32 0.70
C GLY A 16 2.05 20.45 -0.19
N VAL A 17 1.49 19.82 -1.21
CA VAL A 17 2.13 18.73 -1.98
C VAL A 17 2.74 19.22 -3.30
N SER A 18 2.44 20.45 -3.74
CA SER A 18 2.78 20.89 -5.09
C SER A 18 4.29 21.05 -5.35
N SER A 19 5.11 21.35 -4.37
CA SER A 19 6.57 21.50 -4.55
C SER A 19 7.36 20.21 -4.39
N ILE A 20 6.81 19.25 -3.66
CA ILE A 20 7.42 17.92 -3.44
C ILE A 20 7.07 16.97 -4.61
N LEU A 21 5.89 17.11 -5.19
CA LEU A 21 5.44 16.35 -6.38
C LEU A 21 6.36 16.53 -7.60
N THR A 22 7.01 17.68 -7.76
CA THR A 22 7.87 17.97 -8.92
C THR A 22 9.20 17.21 -8.85
N ALA A 23 9.73 16.94 -7.67
CA ALA A 23 11.00 16.21 -7.50
C ALA A 23 10.82 14.67 -7.49
N ILE A 24 9.63 14.18 -7.11
CA ILE A 24 9.35 12.74 -6.97
C ILE A 24 8.87 12.13 -8.29
N ASN A 25 8.28 12.93 -9.19
CA ASN A 25 7.84 12.48 -10.53
C ASN A 25 9.00 12.08 -11.47
N LEU A 26 10.25 12.30 -11.10
CA LEU A 26 11.41 11.97 -11.94
C LEU A 26 11.78 10.47 -11.94
N TYR A 27 11.19 9.67 -11.04
CA TYR A 27 11.58 8.26 -10.86
C TYR A 27 10.45 7.24 -11.06
N MET A 28 9.21 7.65 -11.30
CA MET A 28 8.11 6.72 -11.56
C MET A 28 7.74 6.70 -13.03
N ARG A 29 7.49 5.51 -13.57
CA ARG A 29 6.88 5.38 -14.90
C ARG A 29 5.54 6.13 -14.91
N PRO A 30 5.16 6.77 -16.03
CA PRO A 30 3.84 7.38 -16.16
C PRO A 30 2.75 6.33 -15.90
N ILE A 31 1.72 6.71 -15.14
CA ILE A 31 0.55 5.86 -14.93
C ILE A 31 -0.33 5.95 -16.16
N ASP A 32 -0.32 4.92 -16.98
CA ASP A 32 -1.23 4.71 -18.10
C ASP A 32 -2.05 3.43 -17.85
N LEU A 33 -3.15 3.60 -17.14
CA LEU A 33 -4.02 2.48 -16.76
C LEU A 33 -4.47 1.63 -17.96
N PRO A 34 -4.91 2.20 -19.09
CA PRO A 34 -5.25 1.43 -20.28
C PRO A 34 -4.08 0.60 -20.81
N ALA A 35 -2.88 1.18 -20.92
CA ALA A 35 -1.70 0.45 -21.39
C ALA A 35 -1.31 -0.67 -20.42
N HIS A 36 -1.28 -0.41 -19.12
CA HIS A 36 -0.98 -1.42 -18.11
C HIS A 36 -2.01 -2.55 -18.09
N TRP A 37 -3.29 -2.23 -18.25
CA TRP A 37 -4.33 -3.25 -18.35
C TRP A 37 -4.17 -4.15 -19.58
N ASN A 38 -3.81 -3.57 -20.73
CA ASN A 38 -3.52 -4.33 -21.94
C ASN A 38 -2.31 -5.25 -21.77
N GLU A 39 -1.24 -4.77 -21.15
CA GLU A 39 -0.05 -5.59 -20.82
C GLU A 39 -0.42 -6.78 -19.92
N ILE A 40 -1.19 -6.53 -18.86
CA ILE A 40 -1.67 -7.59 -17.94
C ILE A 40 -2.48 -8.65 -18.70
N ARG A 41 -3.40 -8.22 -19.55
CA ARG A 41 -4.24 -9.14 -20.35
C ARG A 41 -3.43 -9.96 -21.34
N GLN A 42 -2.51 -9.32 -22.05
CA GLN A 42 -1.63 -10.00 -22.99
C GLN A 42 -0.82 -11.08 -22.26
N ARG A 43 -0.21 -10.73 -21.13
CA ARG A 43 0.55 -11.70 -20.35
C ARG A 43 -0.30 -12.84 -19.82
N ALA A 44 -1.53 -12.57 -19.42
CA ALA A 44 -2.48 -13.60 -19.01
C ALA A 44 -2.83 -14.57 -20.17
N HIS A 45 -2.99 -14.07 -21.40
CA HIS A 45 -3.19 -14.91 -22.60
C HIS A 45 -1.99 -15.81 -22.88
N GLU A 46 -0.78 -15.27 -22.81
CA GLU A 46 0.46 -16.04 -23.04
C GLU A 46 0.60 -17.19 -22.05
N ILE A 47 0.35 -16.91 -20.76
CA ILE A 47 0.44 -17.94 -19.71
C ILE A 47 -0.70 -18.96 -19.86
N ALA A 48 -1.93 -18.54 -20.16
CA ALA A 48 -3.05 -19.45 -20.36
C ALA A 48 -2.82 -20.43 -21.54
N ALA A 49 -2.08 -19.98 -22.56
CA ALA A 49 -1.72 -20.83 -23.71
C ALA A 49 -0.58 -21.82 -23.38
N SER A 50 0.37 -21.41 -22.52
CA SER A 50 1.55 -22.22 -22.19
C SER A 50 1.35 -23.14 -20.97
N GLU A 51 0.44 -22.77 -20.05
CA GLU A 51 0.19 -23.48 -18.79
C GLU A 51 -1.31 -23.77 -18.60
N PRO A 52 -1.82 -24.89 -19.11
CA PRO A 52 -3.24 -25.23 -19.03
C PRO A 52 -3.80 -25.30 -17.59
N ALA A 53 -2.97 -25.63 -16.61
CA ALA A 53 -3.38 -25.72 -15.21
C ALA A 53 -3.83 -24.36 -14.65
N LEU A 54 -3.34 -23.24 -15.20
CA LEU A 54 -3.70 -21.89 -14.78
C LEU A 54 -4.84 -21.28 -15.61
N GLN A 55 -5.33 -21.97 -16.65
CA GLN A 55 -6.30 -21.42 -17.59
C GLN A 55 -7.59 -20.93 -16.91
N ILE A 56 -8.12 -21.71 -15.97
CA ILE A 56 -9.33 -21.32 -15.23
C ILE A 56 -9.08 -20.07 -14.42
N LEU A 57 -7.97 -20.04 -13.65
CA LEU A 57 -7.60 -18.87 -12.84
C LEU A 57 -7.47 -17.61 -13.70
N LEU A 58 -6.78 -17.69 -14.82
CA LEU A 58 -6.51 -16.55 -15.70
C LEU A 58 -7.79 -16.08 -16.41
N ASN A 59 -8.60 -17.01 -16.90
CA ASN A 59 -9.89 -16.67 -17.52
C ASN A 59 -10.81 -15.96 -16.52
N GLU A 60 -11.01 -16.54 -15.35
CA GLU A 60 -11.92 -15.96 -14.36
C GLU A 60 -11.40 -14.66 -13.76
N SER A 61 -10.11 -14.56 -13.46
CA SER A 61 -9.55 -13.39 -12.78
C SER A 61 -9.28 -12.23 -13.74
N VAL A 62 -8.88 -12.48 -15.00
CA VAL A 62 -8.36 -11.46 -15.91
C VAL A 62 -9.07 -11.44 -17.25
N LEU A 63 -9.08 -12.55 -18.00
CA LEU A 63 -9.44 -12.54 -19.42
C LEU A 63 -10.93 -12.29 -19.66
N ASN A 64 -11.80 -12.78 -18.76
CA ASN A 64 -13.25 -12.55 -18.81
C ASN A 64 -13.65 -11.22 -18.14
N ARG A 65 -12.69 -10.40 -17.68
CA ARG A 65 -13.00 -9.09 -17.08
C ARG A 65 -12.91 -7.99 -18.13
N THR A 66 -13.82 -7.01 -18.01
CA THR A 66 -13.94 -5.92 -18.98
C THR A 66 -12.99 -4.76 -18.69
N SER A 67 -12.53 -4.65 -17.42
CA SER A 67 -11.68 -3.55 -16.97
C SER A 67 -10.74 -3.98 -15.85
N PHE A 68 -9.70 -3.18 -15.60
CA PHE A 68 -8.79 -3.36 -14.47
C PHE A 68 -9.53 -3.32 -13.12
N ALA A 69 -10.50 -2.41 -12.97
CA ALA A 69 -11.34 -2.31 -11.77
C ALA A 69 -12.12 -3.61 -11.51
N GLU A 70 -12.73 -4.18 -12.54
CA GLU A 70 -13.48 -5.43 -12.44
C GLU A 70 -12.57 -6.62 -12.12
N CYS A 71 -11.37 -6.64 -12.73
CA CYS A 71 -10.36 -7.64 -12.43
C CYS A 71 -9.95 -7.62 -10.95
N LEU A 72 -9.62 -6.44 -10.41
CA LEU A 72 -9.28 -6.27 -9.00
C LEU A 72 -10.43 -6.68 -8.09
N ALA A 73 -11.65 -6.16 -8.36
CA ALA A 73 -12.82 -6.47 -7.56
C ALA A 73 -13.08 -7.98 -7.52
N TYR A 74 -13.10 -8.63 -8.67
CA TYR A 74 -13.33 -10.08 -8.73
C TYR A 74 -12.25 -10.86 -7.98
N ARG A 75 -10.97 -10.60 -8.29
CA ARG A 75 -9.86 -11.36 -7.73
C ARG A 75 -9.78 -11.24 -6.21
N LEU A 76 -9.94 -10.02 -5.70
CA LEU A 76 -9.77 -9.75 -4.27
C LEU A 76 -10.96 -10.23 -3.45
N THR A 77 -12.18 -10.03 -3.93
CA THR A 77 -13.37 -10.47 -3.20
C THR A 77 -13.48 -11.98 -3.12
N ARG A 78 -13.03 -12.70 -4.17
CA ARG A 78 -12.92 -14.17 -4.11
C ARG A 78 -11.89 -14.66 -3.07
N LYS A 79 -10.85 -13.88 -2.81
CA LYS A 79 -9.87 -14.19 -1.75
C LYS A 79 -10.39 -13.87 -0.34
N LEU A 80 -11.20 -12.83 -0.22
CA LEU A 80 -11.79 -12.39 1.06
C LEU A 80 -13.08 -13.17 1.42
N GLU A 81 -13.54 -14.04 0.53
CA GLU A 81 -14.73 -14.86 0.77
C GLU A 81 -14.59 -15.73 2.02
N ASN A 82 -15.54 -15.62 2.92
CA ASN A 82 -15.71 -16.53 4.04
C ASN A 82 -17.18 -16.83 4.26
N HIS A 83 -17.53 -17.64 5.27
CA HIS A 83 -18.92 -18.04 5.54
C HIS A 83 -19.88 -16.87 5.84
N ALA A 84 -19.37 -15.74 6.33
CA ALA A 84 -20.17 -14.56 6.68
C ALA A 84 -20.18 -13.48 5.58
N ALA A 85 -19.17 -13.47 4.69
CA ALA A 85 -19.02 -12.46 3.65
C ALA A 85 -19.56 -12.96 2.31
N SER A 86 -20.65 -12.36 1.82
CA SER A 86 -21.14 -12.60 0.47
C SER A 86 -20.19 -11.99 -0.56
N VAL A 87 -19.62 -12.83 -1.45
CA VAL A 87 -18.78 -12.38 -2.57
C VAL A 87 -19.47 -11.31 -3.40
N ALA A 88 -20.77 -11.48 -3.68
CA ALA A 88 -21.54 -10.52 -4.49
C ALA A 88 -21.62 -9.13 -3.82
N VAL A 89 -21.81 -9.09 -2.51
CA VAL A 89 -21.84 -7.82 -1.76
C VAL A 89 -20.48 -7.16 -1.72
N LEU A 90 -19.43 -7.93 -1.43
CA LEU A 90 -18.05 -7.40 -1.45
C LEU A 90 -17.68 -6.90 -2.85
N HIS A 91 -17.99 -7.66 -3.88
CA HIS A 91 -17.71 -7.29 -5.27
C HIS A 91 -18.39 -5.96 -5.65
N ALA A 92 -19.68 -5.81 -5.35
CA ALA A 92 -20.39 -4.57 -5.58
C ALA A 92 -19.78 -3.40 -4.79
N THR A 93 -19.36 -3.63 -3.55
CA THR A 93 -18.70 -2.62 -2.69
C THR A 93 -17.38 -2.15 -3.29
N PHE A 94 -16.54 -3.08 -3.77
CA PHE A 94 -15.26 -2.72 -4.42
C PHE A 94 -15.48 -1.91 -5.69
N LEU A 95 -16.39 -2.36 -6.57
CA LEU A 95 -16.71 -1.63 -7.79
C LEU A 95 -17.25 -0.23 -7.49
N GLN A 96 -18.15 -0.11 -6.50
CA GLN A 96 -18.65 1.20 -6.05
C GLN A 96 -17.51 2.11 -5.58
N ALA A 97 -16.57 1.61 -4.77
CA ALA A 97 -15.43 2.39 -4.32
C ALA A 97 -14.56 2.86 -5.48
N PHE A 98 -14.24 1.99 -6.45
CA PHE A 98 -13.45 2.34 -7.63
C PHE A 98 -14.15 3.36 -8.53
N GLN A 99 -15.47 3.27 -8.65
CA GLN A 99 -16.27 4.19 -9.46
C GLN A 99 -16.38 5.57 -8.82
N HIS A 100 -16.65 5.64 -7.51
CA HIS A 100 -16.84 6.91 -6.81
C HIS A 100 -15.53 7.60 -6.45
N SER A 101 -14.43 6.85 -6.35
CA SER A 101 -13.10 7.37 -6.05
C SER A 101 -12.05 6.83 -7.03
N PRO A 102 -11.98 7.37 -8.27
CA PRO A 102 -11.04 6.91 -9.29
C PRO A 102 -9.56 7.02 -8.88
N ILE A 103 -9.25 7.88 -7.91
CA ILE A 103 -7.90 8.00 -7.36
C ILE A 103 -7.39 6.69 -6.75
N ILE A 104 -8.30 5.82 -6.29
CA ILE A 104 -7.92 4.50 -5.78
C ILE A 104 -7.21 3.69 -6.86
N LEU A 105 -7.75 3.66 -8.09
CA LEU A 105 -7.15 2.91 -9.19
C LEU A 105 -5.80 3.48 -9.61
N ASN A 106 -5.62 4.80 -9.57
CA ASN A 106 -4.34 5.44 -9.83
C ASN A 106 -3.30 5.06 -8.76
N ASN A 107 -3.69 5.09 -7.49
CA ASN A 107 -2.81 4.68 -6.39
C ASN A 107 -2.44 3.19 -6.49
N VAL A 108 -3.40 2.32 -6.83
CA VAL A 108 -3.18 0.89 -7.06
C VAL A 108 -2.20 0.65 -8.21
N ALA A 109 -2.34 1.39 -9.30
CA ALA A 109 -1.40 1.30 -10.43
C ALA A 109 0.01 1.76 -10.02
N ALA A 110 0.13 2.84 -9.25
CA ALA A 110 1.41 3.30 -8.71
C ALA A 110 2.04 2.25 -7.79
N ASP A 111 1.26 1.61 -6.92
CA ASP A 111 1.76 0.53 -6.06
C ASP A 111 2.21 -0.69 -6.88
N MET A 112 1.45 -1.06 -7.90
CA MET A 112 1.80 -2.17 -8.78
C MET A 112 3.10 -1.92 -9.55
N ILE A 113 3.30 -0.70 -10.05
CA ILE A 113 4.55 -0.27 -10.69
C ILE A 113 5.69 -0.30 -9.68
N ALA A 114 5.48 0.21 -8.45
CA ALA A 114 6.47 0.18 -7.39
C ALA A 114 6.94 -1.24 -7.05
N VAL A 115 6.01 -2.20 -7.00
CA VAL A 115 6.34 -3.63 -6.83
C VAL A 115 7.18 -4.13 -8.00
N ASN A 116 6.74 -3.88 -9.23
CA ASN A 116 7.43 -4.38 -10.42
C ASN A 116 8.83 -3.79 -10.61
N ASP A 117 9.03 -2.52 -10.23
CA ASP A 117 10.30 -1.83 -10.40
C ASP A 117 11.31 -2.14 -9.29
N ARG A 118 10.83 -2.49 -8.08
CA ARG A 118 11.70 -2.63 -6.89
C ARG A 118 11.93 -4.06 -6.45
N ASP A 119 11.03 -4.98 -6.82
CA ASP A 119 11.17 -6.40 -6.47
C ASP A 119 11.75 -7.19 -7.66
N PRO A 120 13.02 -7.64 -7.58
CA PRO A 120 13.65 -8.43 -8.63
C PRO A 120 12.90 -9.74 -8.95
N ALA A 121 12.07 -10.23 -8.02
CA ALA A 121 11.26 -11.43 -8.21
C ALA A 121 9.93 -11.16 -8.95
N CYS A 122 9.65 -9.89 -9.27
CA CYS A 122 8.43 -9.48 -9.97
C CYS A 122 8.69 -9.27 -11.47
N PRO A 123 8.44 -10.26 -12.34
CA PRO A 123 8.82 -10.18 -13.76
C PRO A 123 7.89 -9.33 -14.62
N ASN A 124 6.67 -9.03 -14.15
CA ASN A 124 5.64 -8.29 -14.90
C ASN A 124 4.49 -7.82 -13.97
N LEU A 125 3.62 -6.95 -14.50
CA LEU A 125 2.50 -6.36 -13.74
C LEU A 125 1.39 -7.38 -13.37
N LEU A 126 1.28 -8.50 -14.04
CA LEU A 126 0.31 -9.55 -13.70
C LEU A 126 0.70 -10.27 -12.40
N THR A 127 1.99 -10.39 -12.10
CA THR A 127 2.51 -11.12 -10.95
C THR A 127 1.98 -10.60 -9.60
N PRO A 128 2.08 -9.30 -9.26
CA PRO A 128 1.54 -8.81 -7.99
C PRO A 128 0.03 -8.96 -7.90
N LEU A 129 -0.69 -8.78 -8.99
CA LEU A 129 -2.14 -8.95 -9.05
C LEU A 129 -2.57 -10.37 -8.65
N LEU A 130 -1.89 -11.39 -9.14
CA LEU A 130 -2.28 -12.78 -8.92
C LEU A 130 -1.69 -13.38 -7.65
N TYR A 131 -0.46 -13.02 -7.27
CA TYR A 131 0.33 -13.81 -6.33
C TYR A 131 0.83 -13.04 -5.11
N PHE A 132 1.07 -11.73 -5.19
CA PHE A 132 1.70 -10.99 -4.09
C PHE A 132 0.68 -10.45 -3.11
N LYS A 133 0.60 -11.10 -1.95
CA LYS A 133 -0.42 -10.80 -0.94
C LYS A 133 -0.29 -9.39 -0.35
N GLY A 134 0.92 -8.80 -0.29
CA GLY A 134 1.13 -7.44 0.19
C GLY A 134 0.45 -6.41 -0.70
N PHE A 135 0.64 -6.53 -2.03
CA PHE A 135 -0.08 -5.71 -2.99
C PHE A 135 -1.61 -5.88 -2.86
N GLN A 136 -2.08 -7.13 -2.80
CA GLN A 136 -3.50 -7.43 -2.69
C GLN A 136 -4.12 -6.87 -1.39
N ALA A 137 -3.42 -7.01 -0.26
CA ALA A 137 -3.85 -6.44 1.02
C ALA A 137 -3.92 -4.91 0.97
N LEU A 138 -2.93 -4.26 0.33
CA LEU A 138 -2.90 -2.80 0.19
C LEU A 138 -4.07 -2.29 -0.68
N VAL A 139 -4.42 -3.00 -1.76
CA VAL A 139 -5.61 -2.65 -2.57
C VAL A 139 -6.89 -2.77 -1.73
N CYS A 140 -7.05 -3.85 -0.96
CA CYS A 140 -8.20 -4.04 -0.08
C CYS A 140 -8.27 -2.96 1.01
N TYR A 141 -7.13 -2.58 1.60
CA TYR A 141 -7.04 -1.47 2.54
C TYR A 141 -7.52 -0.15 1.90
N ARG A 142 -7.15 0.17 0.66
CA ARG A 142 -7.60 1.40 -0.01
C ARG A 142 -9.12 1.48 -0.13
N VAL A 143 -9.79 0.35 -0.36
CA VAL A 143 -11.26 0.27 -0.33
C VAL A 143 -11.79 0.44 1.10
N SER A 144 -11.15 -0.18 2.10
CA SER A 144 -11.52 -0.02 3.51
C SER A 144 -11.37 1.43 3.98
N HIS A 145 -10.28 2.10 3.58
CA HIS A 145 -10.06 3.52 3.87
C HIS A 145 -11.12 4.43 3.22
N TYR A 146 -11.49 4.15 1.96
CA TYR A 146 -12.59 4.85 1.30
C TYR A 146 -13.90 4.71 2.09
N LEU A 147 -14.26 3.50 2.51
CA LEU A 147 -15.46 3.26 3.31
C LEU A 147 -15.42 4.02 4.65
N TRP A 148 -14.26 4.07 5.29
CA TRP A 148 -14.05 4.85 6.51
C TRP A 148 -14.31 6.34 6.28
N CYS A 149 -13.77 6.92 5.22
CA CYS A 149 -13.98 8.32 4.85
C CYS A 149 -15.45 8.63 4.49
N GLU A 150 -16.18 7.64 3.96
CA GLU A 150 -17.63 7.73 3.69
C GLU A 150 -18.50 7.47 4.95
N ASN A 151 -17.90 7.46 6.15
CA ASN A 151 -18.58 7.16 7.42
C ASN A 151 -19.25 5.77 7.49
N ARG A 152 -18.84 4.83 6.64
CA ARG A 152 -19.24 3.42 6.67
C ARG A 152 -18.28 2.61 7.55
N THR A 153 -18.08 3.07 8.78
CA THR A 153 -17.02 2.62 9.70
C THR A 153 -17.09 1.13 10.02
N GLU A 154 -18.31 0.61 10.28
CA GLU A 154 -18.49 -0.82 10.60
C GLU A 154 -18.09 -1.73 9.43
N LEU A 155 -18.42 -1.33 8.19
CA LEU A 155 -18.03 -2.09 7.02
C LEU A 155 -16.52 -1.97 6.74
N ALA A 156 -15.92 -0.81 7.03
CA ALA A 156 -14.48 -0.61 6.93
C ALA A 156 -13.71 -1.50 7.92
N LEU A 157 -14.15 -1.56 9.17
CA LEU A 157 -13.56 -2.43 10.20
C LEU A 157 -13.78 -3.91 9.89
N TYR A 158 -14.95 -4.28 9.39
CA TYR A 158 -15.21 -5.64 8.93
C TYR A 158 -14.26 -6.04 7.80
N LEU A 159 -14.06 -5.15 6.81
CA LEU A 159 -13.10 -5.41 5.73
C LEU A 159 -11.66 -5.50 6.25
N GLN A 160 -11.26 -4.67 7.23
CA GLN A 160 -9.97 -4.79 7.93
C GLN A 160 -9.79 -6.19 8.54
N SER A 161 -10.80 -6.71 9.25
CA SER A 161 -10.77 -8.05 9.83
C SER A 161 -10.54 -9.13 8.76
N LEU A 162 -11.29 -9.08 7.66
CA LEU A 162 -11.11 -10.01 6.53
C LEU A 162 -9.70 -9.94 5.92
N ILE A 163 -9.15 -8.73 5.77
CA ILE A 163 -7.78 -8.53 5.27
C ILE A 163 -6.77 -9.15 6.22
N SER A 164 -6.94 -8.91 7.52
CA SER A 164 -6.06 -9.45 8.56
C SER A 164 -6.06 -10.97 8.58
N GLU A 165 -7.24 -11.59 8.53
CA GLU A 165 -7.40 -13.04 8.48
C GLU A 165 -6.80 -13.65 7.20
N THR A 166 -7.07 -13.03 6.03
CA THR A 166 -6.70 -13.59 4.73
C THR A 166 -5.21 -13.41 4.42
N PHE A 167 -4.68 -12.21 4.71
CA PHE A 167 -3.33 -11.83 4.28
C PHE A 167 -2.32 -11.73 5.41
N ALA A 168 -2.75 -11.83 6.68
CA ALA A 168 -1.94 -11.52 7.87
C ALA A 168 -1.34 -10.10 7.80
N VAL A 169 -2.16 -9.13 7.38
CA VAL A 169 -1.85 -7.70 7.24
C VAL A 169 -2.94 -6.91 7.94
N ASP A 170 -2.57 -6.16 8.96
CA ASP A 170 -3.51 -5.40 9.78
C ASP A 170 -3.26 -3.89 9.62
N ILE A 171 -4.06 -3.25 8.77
CA ILE A 171 -4.00 -1.80 8.53
C ILE A 171 -5.34 -1.21 8.96
N HIS A 172 -5.32 -0.36 9.99
CA HIS A 172 -6.53 0.32 10.42
C HIS A 172 -7.09 1.21 9.29
N PRO A 173 -8.41 1.21 9.02
CA PRO A 173 -8.99 1.97 7.91
C PRO A 173 -8.74 3.47 7.97
N ALA A 174 -8.57 4.04 9.16
CA ALA A 174 -8.26 5.46 9.35
C ALA A 174 -6.78 5.80 9.07
N ALA A 175 -5.87 4.83 9.03
CA ALA A 175 -4.48 5.08 8.66
C ALA A 175 -4.41 5.74 7.27
N GLN A 176 -3.37 6.55 7.04
CA GLN A 176 -3.19 7.26 5.78
C GLN A 176 -1.97 6.68 5.06
N ILE A 177 -2.20 6.04 3.91
CA ILE A 177 -1.11 5.48 3.10
C ILE A 177 -1.13 6.09 1.70
N GLY A 178 -0.04 6.74 1.32
CA GLY A 178 0.21 7.32 0.02
C GLY A 178 0.24 6.30 -1.11
N CYS A 179 0.76 6.66 -2.26
CA CYS A 179 0.86 5.79 -3.44
C CYS A 179 2.32 5.41 -3.75
N GLY A 180 2.51 4.43 -4.63
CA GLY A 180 3.83 3.92 -4.94
C GLY A 180 4.48 3.20 -3.76
N VAL A 181 3.68 2.53 -2.95
CA VAL A 181 4.13 1.78 -1.77
C VAL A 181 4.39 0.33 -2.14
N LEU A 182 5.60 -0.15 -1.86
CA LEU A 182 5.91 -1.57 -1.89
C LEU A 182 5.69 -2.15 -0.49
N LEU A 183 4.76 -3.08 -0.36
CA LEU A 183 4.57 -3.89 0.84
C LEU A 183 5.06 -5.32 0.54
N ASP A 184 6.34 -5.56 0.83
CA ASP A 184 7.02 -6.80 0.44
C ASP A 184 6.78 -7.91 1.46
N HIS A 185 6.41 -9.10 0.95
CA HIS A 185 6.00 -10.28 1.73
C HIS A 185 4.83 -10.03 2.68
N ALA A 186 4.75 -8.88 3.31
CA ALA A 186 3.68 -8.29 4.09
C ALA A 186 3.25 -9.04 5.37
N THR A 187 3.56 -10.33 5.55
CA THR A 187 3.12 -11.11 6.72
C THR A 187 3.47 -10.39 8.02
N GLY A 188 2.44 -10.14 8.85
CA GLY A 188 2.61 -9.49 10.15
C GLY A 188 2.86 -7.98 10.09
N PHE A 189 2.59 -7.33 8.95
CA PHE A 189 2.58 -5.88 8.88
C PHE A 189 1.38 -5.33 9.66
N VAL A 190 1.64 -4.33 10.51
CA VAL A 190 0.61 -3.64 11.31
C VAL A 190 0.78 -2.14 11.16
N ALA A 191 -0.31 -1.43 10.84
CA ALA A 191 -0.38 0.03 10.85
C ALA A 191 -1.61 0.50 11.66
N GLY A 192 -1.37 1.20 12.77
CA GLY A 192 -2.44 1.65 13.67
C GLY A 192 -3.20 2.86 13.12
N GLU A 193 -4.29 3.22 13.81
CA GLU A 193 -5.31 4.20 13.41
C GLU A 193 -4.77 5.54 12.90
N THR A 194 -3.79 6.11 13.57
CA THR A 194 -3.24 7.44 13.23
C THR A 194 -1.88 7.35 12.50
N ALA A 195 -1.50 6.17 12.03
CA ALA A 195 -0.28 6.00 11.24
C ALA A 195 -0.38 6.73 9.90
N VAL A 196 0.74 7.35 9.50
CA VAL A 196 0.87 7.99 8.20
C VAL A 196 2.08 7.40 7.49
N VAL A 197 1.86 6.94 6.26
CA VAL A 197 2.90 6.50 5.34
C VAL A 197 2.77 7.33 4.07
N GLU A 198 3.77 8.13 3.77
CA GLU A 198 3.79 8.94 2.55
C GLU A 198 4.05 8.07 1.31
N SER A 199 4.09 8.71 0.15
CA SER A 199 4.30 8.02 -1.13
C SER A 199 5.74 7.51 -1.29
N ASN A 200 5.91 6.49 -2.14
CA ASN A 200 7.22 5.91 -2.46
C ASN A 200 7.97 5.31 -1.27
N VAL A 201 7.26 4.72 -0.33
CA VAL A 201 7.83 3.97 0.79
C VAL A 201 7.92 2.48 0.46
N SER A 202 8.98 1.82 0.92
CA SER A 202 9.13 0.37 0.86
C SER A 202 9.12 -0.23 2.26
N ILE A 203 8.25 -1.21 2.49
CA ILE A 203 7.99 -1.83 3.80
C ILE A 203 8.10 -3.34 3.65
N LEU A 204 8.93 -3.97 4.47
CA LEU A 204 9.06 -5.41 4.51
C LEU A 204 8.08 -6.04 5.53
N HIS A 205 8.05 -7.36 5.55
CA HIS A 205 7.21 -8.14 6.46
C HIS A 205 7.49 -7.85 7.94
N ALA A 206 6.50 -8.12 8.79
CA ALA A 206 6.56 -8.00 10.24
C ALA A 206 6.93 -6.60 10.76
N VAL A 207 6.79 -5.56 9.93
CA VAL A 207 6.93 -4.17 10.38
C VAL A 207 5.70 -3.77 11.18
N THR A 208 5.91 -3.02 12.28
CA THR A 208 4.82 -2.48 13.09
C THR A 208 4.94 -0.97 13.20
N LEU A 209 3.89 -0.26 12.79
CA LEU A 209 3.67 1.15 13.05
C LEU A 209 2.66 1.28 14.19
N GLY A 210 3.15 1.13 15.44
CA GLY A 210 2.34 0.97 16.63
C GLY A 210 2.30 2.20 17.53
N GLY A 211 1.26 2.29 18.36
CA GLY A 211 1.20 3.27 19.46
C GLY A 211 1.91 2.77 20.72
N THR A 212 2.02 3.64 21.74
CA THR A 212 2.58 3.30 23.06
C THR A 212 1.52 2.76 24.04
N GLY A 213 0.27 2.61 23.59
CA GLY A 213 -0.79 1.90 24.29
C GLY A 213 -1.66 2.71 25.27
N LYS A 214 -1.24 3.91 25.70
CA LYS A 214 -1.99 4.71 26.68
C LYS A 214 -2.62 5.99 26.13
N ASP A 215 -2.05 6.54 25.08
CA ASP A 215 -2.48 7.80 24.52
C ASP A 215 -3.71 7.64 23.64
N ARG A 216 -4.63 8.61 23.72
CA ARG A 216 -5.73 8.78 22.77
C ARG A 216 -5.36 9.89 21.79
N GLY A 217 -5.87 9.83 20.58
CA GLY A 217 -5.55 10.80 19.53
C GLY A 217 -4.35 10.36 18.68
N ASP A 218 -3.51 11.31 18.28
CA ASP A 218 -2.37 11.05 17.40
C ASP A 218 -1.23 10.34 18.14
N ARG A 219 -1.06 9.04 17.88
CA ARG A 219 -0.19 8.15 18.66
C ARG A 219 0.64 7.16 17.85
N HIS A 220 0.54 7.21 16.51
CA HIS A 220 1.23 6.28 15.63
C HIS A 220 2.27 6.99 14.76
N PRO A 221 3.26 6.26 14.23
CA PRO A 221 4.35 6.81 13.44
C PRO A 221 3.94 7.55 12.17
N LYS A 222 4.80 8.50 11.77
CA LYS A 222 4.75 9.24 10.50
C LYS A 222 5.95 8.87 9.66
N VAL A 223 5.75 8.07 8.63
CA VAL A 223 6.79 7.59 7.71
C VAL A 223 6.78 8.48 6.48
N ARG A 224 7.86 9.23 6.27
CA ARG A 224 7.99 10.17 5.16
C ARG A 224 8.38 9.46 3.86
N SER A 225 8.31 10.20 2.75
CA SER A 225 8.56 9.68 1.40
C SER A 225 9.98 9.11 1.25
N GLY A 226 10.10 8.06 0.46
CA GLY A 226 11.39 7.45 0.13
C GLY A 226 12.02 6.59 1.24
N VAL A 227 11.32 6.39 2.34
CA VAL A 227 11.79 5.60 3.49
C VAL A 227 11.77 4.11 3.17
N LEU A 228 12.82 3.40 3.62
CA LEU A 228 12.90 1.94 3.62
C LEU A 228 12.79 1.41 5.06
N LEU A 229 11.74 0.61 5.32
CA LEU A 229 11.54 -0.09 6.59
C LEU A 229 11.94 -1.57 6.46
N GLY A 230 13.03 -1.95 7.10
CA GLY A 230 13.57 -3.31 7.09
C GLY A 230 12.65 -4.30 7.81
N ALA A 231 12.78 -5.58 7.46
CA ALA A 231 11.97 -6.67 7.99
C ALA A 231 11.96 -6.70 9.52
N GLY A 232 10.78 -6.81 10.12
CA GLY A 232 10.63 -6.91 11.57
C GLY A 232 10.85 -5.61 12.34
N ALA A 233 11.08 -4.46 11.71
CA ALA A 233 11.23 -3.19 12.41
C ALA A 233 9.97 -2.80 13.18
N LYS A 234 10.12 -2.31 14.40
CA LYS A 234 9.05 -1.83 15.28
C LYS A 234 9.23 -0.33 15.50
N ILE A 235 8.31 0.46 14.98
CA ILE A 235 8.28 1.90 15.17
C ILE A 235 7.12 2.20 16.11
N LEU A 236 7.41 2.75 17.28
CA LEU A 236 6.43 2.86 18.37
C LEU A 236 6.27 4.30 18.85
N GLY A 237 5.03 4.74 18.92
CA GLY A 237 4.66 6.09 19.34
C GLY A 237 4.48 7.06 18.17
N ASN A 238 4.10 8.28 18.48
CA ASN A 238 4.00 9.36 17.50
C ASN A 238 5.41 9.90 17.17
N VAL A 239 6.17 9.11 16.42
CA VAL A 239 7.54 9.43 16.00
C VAL A 239 7.60 9.62 14.49
N GLU A 240 8.49 10.48 14.03
CA GLU A 240 8.70 10.74 12.61
C GLU A 240 9.92 9.98 12.08
N ILE A 241 9.73 9.29 10.96
CA ILE A 241 10.82 8.73 10.15
C ILE A 241 11.00 9.65 8.95
N GLY A 242 12.08 10.43 8.96
CA GLY A 242 12.33 11.50 7.99
C GLY A 242 12.51 11.01 6.56
N VAL A 243 12.34 11.93 5.61
CA VAL A 243 12.43 11.64 4.15
C VAL A 243 13.72 10.88 3.81
N GLY A 244 13.60 9.81 3.02
CA GLY A 244 14.74 9.02 2.58
C GLY A 244 15.55 8.37 3.71
N ALA A 245 14.98 8.22 4.90
CA ALA A 245 15.61 7.48 5.97
C ALA A 245 15.50 5.97 5.77
N LYS A 246 16.35 5.22 6.46
CA LYS A 246 16.42 3.77 6.40
C LYS A 246 16.41 3.19 7.81
N VAL A 247 15.50 2.29 8.05
CA VAL A 247 15.42 1.54 9.31
C VAL A 247 15.85 0.11 9.07
N GLY A 248 16.91 -0.31 9.74
CA GLY A 248 17.46 -1.65 9.63
C GLY A 248 16.50 -2.72 10.13
N ALA A 249 16.64 -3.95 9.61
CA ALA A 249 15.81 -5.09 10.00
C ALA A 249 15.89 -5.35 11.51
N GLY A 250 14.75 -5.73 12.12
CA GLY A 250 14.65 -6.05 13.55
C GLY A 250 14.82 -4.86 14.52
N SER A 251 14.93 -3.63 14.01
CA SER A 251 15.15 -2.45 14.85
C SER A 251 13.91 -2.05 15.64
N VAL A 252 14.11 -1.45 16.82
CA VAL A 252 13.04 -0.85 17.62
C VAL A 252 13.26 0.67 17.71
N VAL A 253 12.46 1.43 16.97
CA VAL A 253 12.54 2.88 16.88
C VAL A 253 11.57 3.51 17.87
N LEU A 254 12.09 4.32 18.77
CA LEU A 254 11.35 4.99 19.84
C LEU A 254 11.49 6.51 19.82
N LYS A 255 12.22 7.06 18.86
CA LYS A 255 12.48 8.51 18.69
C LYS A 255 12.48 8.84 17.20
N ASP A 256 12.33 10.11 16.89
CA ASP A 256 12.41 10.62 15.52
C ASP A 256 13.72 10.24 14.85
N VAL A 257 13.63 9.91 13.58
CA VAL A 257 14.77 9.57 12.71
C VAL A 257 14.95 10.73 11.71
N PRO A 258 16.08 11.42 11.70
CA PRO A 258 16.32 12.50 10.75
C PRO A 258 16.28 12.02 9.29
N ALA A 259 15.96 12.94 8.38
CA ALA A 259 15.97 12.65 6.95
C ALA A 259 17.33 12.13 6.48
N HIS A 260 17.32 11.22 5.51
CA HIS A 260 18.51 10.65 4.87
C HIS A 260 19.51 10.01 5.87
N THR A 261 18.99 9.43 6.93
CA THR A 261 19.82 8.70 7.92
C THR A 261 19.44 7.23 8.00
N SER A 262 20.42 6.41 8.35
CA SER A 262 20.21 4.99 8.66
C SER A 262 20.28 4.78 10.17
N VAL A 263 19.28 4.03 10.69
CA VAL A 263 19.22 3.63 12.09
C VAL A 263 19.05 2.11 12.20
N ALA A 264 19.63 1.52 13.23
CA ALA A 264 19.47 0.09 13.51
C ALA A 264 19.65 -0.23 15.01
N GLY A 265 19.16 -1.41 15.42
CA GLY A 265 19.33 -1.95 16.77
C GLY A 265 18.10 -1.83 17.67
N VAL A 266 18.26 -2.24 18.95
CA VAL A 266 17.21 -2.28 19.98
C VAL A 266 17.78 -1.68 21.28
N PRO A 267 17.40 -0.42 21.63
CA PRO A 267 16.70 0.55 20.77
C PRO A 267 17.54 0.99 19.58
N ALA A 268 16.89 1.45 18.51
CA ALA A 268 17.58 1.88 17.30
C ALA A 268 18.46 3.10 17.57
N GLN A 269 19.67 3.07 17.01
CA GLN A 269 20.68 4.10 17.08
C GLN A 269 21.06 4.54 15.66
N PHE A 270 21.55 5.76 15.55
CA PHE A 270 22.15 6.26 14.31
C PHE A 270 23.38 5.43 13.95
N ILE A 271 23.44 4.94 12.72
CA ILE A 271 24.56 4.13 12.21
C ILE A 271 25.26 4.76 11.01
N GLY A 272 24.66 5.76 10.37
CA GLY A 272 25.25 6.44 9.23
C GLY A 272 24.23 7.28 8.45
N LYS A 273 24.69 7.91 7.38
CA LYS A 273 23.79 8.52 6.39
C LYS A 273 23.25 7.43 5.46
N ALA A 274 22.05 7.59 4.98
CA ALA A 274 21.54 6.73 3.92
C ALA A 274 22.39 6.95 2.66
N SER A 275 22.89 5.87 2.06
CA SER A 275 23.73 5.92 0.85
C SER A 275 22.98 6.45 -0.37
N GLU A 276 21.65 6.36 -0.33
CA GLU A 276 20.75 6.75 -1.42
C GLU A 276 19.80 7.86 -0.98
N VAL A 277 19.45 8.75 -1.91
CA VAL A 277 18.47 9.82 -1.66
C VAL A 277 17.10 9.24 -1.30
N SER A 278 16.74 8.10 -1.90
CA SER A 278 15.50 7.38 -1.65
C SER A 278 15.79 5.87 -1.52
N PRO A 279 16.14 5.40 -0.31
CA PRO A 279 16.43 3.98 -0.07
C PRO A 279 15.29 3.03 -0.45
N ALA A 280 14.05 3.51 -0.38
CA ALA A 280 12.88 2.75 -0.81
C ALA A 280 12.94 2.33 -2.28
N LEU A 281 13.56 3.11 -3.15
CA LEU A 281 13.62 2.83 -4.59
C LEU A 281 14.75 1.86 -4.93
N GLY A 282 15.88 1.98 -4.24
CA GLY A 282 17.04 1.12 -4.46
C GLY A 282 16.95 -0.24 -3.77
N MET A 283 16.05 -0.39 -2.77
CA MET A 283 15.86 -1.61 -1.98
C MET A 283 17.17 -2.19 -1.41
N CYS A 284 18.19 -1.35 -1.23
CA CYS A 284 19.45 -1.76 -0.64
C CYS A 284 19.31 -1.87 0.89
N HIS A 285 19.37 -3.08 1.42
CA HIS A 285 19.27 -3.37 2.86
C HIS A 285 20.60 -3.34 3.60
N LYS A 286 21.70 -3.13 2.90
CA LYS A 286 23.02 -3.02 3.54
C LYS A 286 23.00 -1.83 4.49
N LEU A 287 23.35 -2.08 5.73
CA LEU A 287 23.67 -1.06 6.71
C LEU A 287 25.17 -0.82 6.52
N GLU A 288 25.56 0.38 6.10
CA GLU A 288 26.96 0.67 5.83
C GLU A 288 27.78 0.64 7.10
N ASP A 289 29.02 0.21 6.92
CA ASP A 289 30.09 0.10 7.93
C ASP A 289 30.52 1.48 8.46
#